data_f9002c8f2399c0fa669b185baba988b8
#
_entry.id   f9002c8f2399c0fa669b185baba988b8
#
_cell.length_a   1.000
_cell.length_b   1.000
_cell.length_c   1.000
_cell.angle_alpha   90.00
_cell.angle_beta   90.00
_cell.angle_gamma   90.00
#
_symmetry.space_group_name_H-M   'P 1'
#
loop_
_entity.id
_entity.type
_entity.pdbx_description
1 polymer ?
#
loop_
_entity_poly.entity_id
_entity_poly.type
_entity_poly.pdbx_seq_one_letter_code
_entity_poly.pdbx_strand_id
1 'polypeptide(L)'
;MWLEVLSGEDAGRVVEIAEPLVLGRVQGSGLVIRDPRASRRHASLTPEDGGVRLRDLGSVNGTLVDGAPVQDALLGGGEEVRIGDVRIAVLTEEPAVTGTPGPPRVEVETEGPTWSFVGRLQTRSRRTRRVLLAALGVAGAALVVLAVVLATSRSEEERVADAIRAATPATVRIEARSHGVRSGLGSGWVLDAGQGLVVTAAHVLNRGQLFYAADEVTEVVGVSPCEDLALLRVDGGLGGASLTFGGAGRGDSVVALGYPATAEAGDPPSPTRGIVAADHARLPDPSPEVPSFPHALQSDTVLDPGFSGGPLLDLDGHVAGVDVAVRGRRAYAVSAGRASAVVGDLRDGRSSGWMGAQFEYPSDADVAGYGYPPGIWVVGVLPGSGADRAGLRDGDYVVSVDGRAVGTTLSGWCSAAGGVRSGRVAQVGIVRGNRSRETVPVRFD
;
A
#
# COMPACT_ATOMS: atom_id res chain seq x y z
N MET A 1 19.79 -18.03 27.13
CA MET A 1 19.18 -16.76 27.60
C MET A 1 17.77 -16.66 27.07
N TRP A 2 16.88 -16.08 27.86
CA TRP A 2 15.45 -15.99 27.51
C TRP A 2 14.98 -14.56 27.63
N LEU A 3 13.95 -14.19 26.85
CA LEU A 3 13.19 -12.95 26.99
C LEU A 3 11.80 -13.27 27.47
N GLU A 4 11.34 -12.52 28.45
CA GLU A 4 9.94 -12.53 28.88
C GLU A 4 9.33 -11.15 28.67
N VAL A 5 8.26 -11.05 27.91
CA VAL A 5 7.53 -9.80 27.71
C VAL A 5 6.70 -9.50 28.96
N LEU A 6 7.05 -8.44 29.69
CA LEU A 6 6.40 -8.07 30.95
C LEU A 6 5.16 -7.19 30.78
N SER A 7 5.04 -6.48 29.66
CA SER A 7 3.91 -5.57 29.42
C SER A 7 3.57 -5.47 27.93
N GLY A 8 2.37 -4.96 27.61
CA GLY A 8 1.86 -4.83 26.26
C GLY A 8 0.95 -6.01 25.86
N GLU A 9 0.57 -6.07 24.57
CA GLU A 9 -0.36 -7.10 24.07
C GLU A 9 0.21 -8.52 24.15
N ASP A 10 1.53 -8.66 24.09
CA ASP A 10 2.22 -9.95 24.13
C ASP A 10 2.79 -10.26 25.55
N ALA A 11 2.27 -9.63 26.61
CA ALA A 11 2.73 -9.90 28.00
C ALA A 11 2.60 -11.39 28.35
N GLY A 12 3.64 -11.94 28.97
CA GLY A 12 3.78 -13.37 29.29
C GLY A 12 4.37 -14.21 28.15
N ARG A 13 4.66 -13.63 27.01
CA ARG A 13 5.37 -14.33 25.92
C ARG A 13 6.83 -14.52 26.29
N VAL A 14 7.31 -15.75 26.16
CA VAL A 14 8.70 -16.15 26.39
C VAL A 14 9.36 -16.53 25.06
N VAL A 15 10.60 -16.08 24.84
CA VAL A 15 11.38 -16.35 23.63
C VAL A 15 12.80 -16.72 24.02
N GLU A 16 13.30 -17.85 23.52
CA GLU A 16 14.69 -18.24 23.66
C GLU A 16 15.59 -17.43 22.71
N ILE A 17 16.75 -16.99 23.23
CA ILE A 17 17.76 -16.32 22.41
C ILE A 17 18.88 -17.33 22.10
N ALA A 18 18.63 -18.26 21.21
CA ALA A 18 19.61 -19.24 20.74
C ALA A 18 20.42 -18.74 19.53
N GLU A 19 19.84 -17.83 18.74
CA GLU A 19 20.42 -17.21 17.56
C GLU A 19 20.20 -15.69 17.58
N PRO A 20 20.90 -14.92 16.70
CA PRO A 20 20.65 -13.48 16.60
C PRO A 20 19.19 -13.14 16.36
N LEU A 21 18.63 -12.28 17.20
CA LEU A 21 17.21 -11.93 17.22
C LEU A 21 17.04 -10.42 16.99
N VAL A 22 16.09 -10.02 16.17
CA VAL A 22 15.73 -8.61 16.03
C VAL A 22 14.46 -8.32 16.79
N LEU A 23 14.46 -7.25 17.58
CA LEU A 23 13.31 -6.67 18.25
C LEU A 23 12.76 -5.53 17.38
N GLY A 24 11.46 -5.50 17.10
CA GLY A 24 10.89 -4.42 16.31
C GLY A 24 9.42 -4.62 16.01
N ARG A 25 8.81 -3.62 15.39
CA ARG A 25 7.35 -3.60 15.16
C ARG A 25 6.89 -4.43 13.95
N VAL A 26 7.80 -4.91 13.10
CA VAL A 26 7.47 -5.63 11.86
C VAL A 26 7.39 -7.13 12.09
N GLN A 27 6.44 -7.82 11.47
CA GLN A 27 6.42 -9.28 11.36
C GLN A 27 7.68 -9.74 10.60
N GLY A 28 8.37 -10.75 11.13
CA GLY A 28 9.70 -11.17 10.68
C GLY A 28 10.84 -10.71 11.59
N SER A 29 10.58 -9.81 12.55
CA SER A 29 11.42 -9.65 13.73
C SER A 29 11.27 -10.90 14.60
N GLY A 30 12.35 -11.38 15.18
CA GLY A 30 12.31 -12.56 16.06
C GLY A 30 11.38 -12.36 17.27
N LEU A 31 11.29 -11.11 17.80
CA LEU A 31 10.25 -10.69 18.73
C LEU A 31 9.57 -9.42 18.21
N VAL A 32 8.30 -9.52 17.88
CA VAL A 32 7.48 -8.38 17.44
C VAL A 32 7.08 -7.54 18.64
N ILE A 33 7.40 -6.26 18.61
CA ILE A 33 7.04 -5.27 19.64
C ILE A 33 5.84 -4.47 19.16
N ARG A 34 4.66 -4.75 19.70
CA ARG A 34 3.40 -4.07 19.31
C ARG A 34 3.22 -2.76 20.05
N ASP A 35 4.12 -1.82 19.80
CA ASP A 35 4.07 -0.44 20.29
C ASP A 35 4.35 0.52 19.14
N PRO A 36 3.53 1.57 18.92
CA PRO A 36 3.74 2.55 17.86
C PRO A 36 5.06 3.31 17.97
N ARG A 37 5.66 3.36 19.15
CA ARG A 37 6.98 3.98 19.40
C ARG A 37 8.15 3.05 19.09
N ALA A 38 7.91 1.74 18.91
CA ALA A 38 8.94 0.82 18.44
C ALA A 38 9.22 1.08 16.94
N SER A 39 10.48 1.21 16.56
CA SER A 39 10.91 1.22 15.16
C SER A 39 10.67 -0.14 14.51
N ARG A 40 10.56 -0.17 13.18
CA ARG A 40 10.35 -1.43 12.43
C ARG A 40 11.38 -2.50 12.79
N ARG A 41 12.65 -2.14 12.75
CA ARG A 41 13.79 -2.85 13.35
C ARG A 41 14.34 -1.92 14.41
N HIS A 42 14.13 -2.24 15.68
CA HIS A 42 14.44 -1.32 16.78
C HIS A 42 15.79 -1.63 17.41
N ALA A 43 15.98 -2.87 17.82
CA ALA A 43 17.22 -3.35 18.39
C ALA A 43 17.52 -4.78 17.92
N SER A 44 18.77 -5.20 18.02
CA SER A 44 19.18 -6.59 17.82
C SER A 44 19.75 -7.15 19.11
N LEU A 45 19.52 -8.45 19.33
CA LEU A 45 20.11 -9.25 20.38
C LEU A 45 20.96 -10.35 19.75
N THR A 46 22.20 -10.46 20.15
CA THR A 46 23.13 -11.47 19.63
C THR A 46 23.73 -12.23 20.81
N PRO A 47 23.60 -13.57 20.89
CA PRO A 47 24.29 -14.37 21.91
C PRO A 47 25.81 -14.15 21.84
N GLU A 48 26.43 -13.90 22.99
CA GLU A 48 27.88 -13.77 23.15
C GLU A 48 28.34 -14.54 24.41
N ASP A 49 29.64 -14.77 24.53
CA ASP A 49 30.20 -15.38 25.72
C ASP A 49 29.93 -14.47 26.96
N GLY A 50 29.19 -15.00 27.91
CA GLY A 50 28.82 -14.27 29.13
C GLY A 50 27.49 -13.52 29.10
N GLY A 51 26.69 -13.62 27.99
CA GLY A 51 25.40 -12.95 27.93
C GLY A 51 24.81 -12.78 26.55
N VAL A 52 24.05 -11.72 26.39
CA VAL A 52 23.44 -11.32 25.11
C VAL A 52 23.79 -9.86 24.83
N ARG A 53 24.40 -9.59 23.70
CA ARG A 53 24.67 -8.23 23.27
C ARG A 53 23.42 -7.61 22.64
N LEU A 54 22.94 -6.55 23.29
CA LEU A 54 21.88 -5.70 22.78
C LEU A 54 22.49 -4.53 22.01
N ARG A 55 22.01 -4.27 20.79
CA ARG A 55 22.38 -3.10 19.99
C ARG A 55 21.16 -2.40 19.45
N ASP A 56 21.01 -1.11 19.74
CA ASP A 56 19.99 -0.26 19.09
C ASP A 56 20.34 -0.07 17.61
N LEU A 57 19.37 -0.27 16.72
CA LEU A 57 19.54 -0.23 15.27
C LEU A 57 19.23 1.16 14.67
N GLY A 58 19.47 2.23 15.44
CA GLY A 58 19.13 3.60 15.06
C GLY A 58 17.63 3.87 15.23
N SER A 59 17.07 3.39 16.34
CA SER A 59 15.64 3.55 16.62
C SER A 59 15.28 5.03 16.87
N VAL A 60 14.03 5.40 16.53
CA VAL A 60 13.57 6.80 16.65
C VAL A 60 13.43 7.23 18.12
N ASN A 61 13.01 6.33 18.99
CA ASN A 61 12.72 6.62 20.40
C ASN A 61 13.75 6.07 21.37
N GLY A 62 14.77 5.37 20.88
CA GLY A 62 15.83 4.76 21.69
C GLY A 62 15.39 3.51 22.44
N THR A 63 16.38 2.71 22.83
CA THR A 63 16.26 1.52 23.69
C THR A 63 16.74 1.87 25.08
N LEU A 64 16.01 1.47 26.13
CA LEU A 64 16.43 1.64 27.52
C LEU A 64 16.75 0.27 28.15
N VAL A 65 17.79 0.22 28.94
CA VAL A 65 18.12 -0.93 29.81
C VAL A 65 18.13 -0.41 31.24
N ASP A 66 17.35 -1.00 32.11
CA ASP A 66 17.14 -0.56 33.51
C ASP A 66 16.86 0.95 33.63
N GLY A 67 16.10 1.48 32.65
CA GLY A 67 15.74 2.89 32.59
C GLY A 67 16.80 3.81 32.00
N ALA A 68 18.01 3.35 31.71
CA ALA A 68 19.07 4.13 31.08
C ALA A 68 19.08 3.93 29.55
N PRO A 69 19.24 4.99 28.72
CA PRO A 69 19.33 4.86 27.29
C PRO A 69 20.65 4.20 26.88
N VAL A 70 20.56 3.20 25.99
CA VAL A 70 21.72 2.46 25.50
C VAL A 70 21.70 2.38 23.95
N GLN A 71 22.93 2.39 23.38
CA GLN A 71 23.11 2.06 21.96
C GLN A 71 23.74 0.68 21.77
N ASP A 72 24.55 0.24 22.71
CA ASP A 72 25.20 -1.06 22.73
C ASP A 72 25.43 -1.48 24.20
N ALA A 73 24.97 -2.66 24.60
CA ALA A 73 25.12 -3.19 25.95
C ALA A 73 25.21 -4.72 25.93
N LEU A 74 26.04 -5.28 26.83
CA LEU A 74 26.06 -6.71 27.10
C LEU A 74 25.16 -6.97 28.31
N LEU A 75 24.13 -7.81 28.13
CA LEU A 75 23.14 -8.16 29.14
C LEU A 75 23.48 -9.55 29.69
N GLY A 76 23.65 -9.64 31.02
CA GLY A 76 24.04 -10.86 31.72
C GLY A 76 22.87 -11.69 32.27
N GLY A 77 21.67 -11.13 32.23
CA GLY A 77 20.43 -11.68 32.80
C GLY A 77 20.03 -10.99 34.11
N GLY A 78 18.77 -10.63 34.19
CA GLY A 78 18.15 -9.85 35.25
C GLY A 78 17.82 -8.41 34.88
N GLU A 79 18.31 -7.93 33.74
CA GLU A 79 18.04 -6.57 33.26
C GLU A 79 16.65 -6.47 32.59
N GLU A 80 16.05 -5.28 32.66
CA GLU A 80 14.83 -4.94 31.99
C GLU A 80 15.13 -4.06 30.74
N VAL A 81 14.80 -4.58 29.54
CA VAL A 81 14.85 -3.81 28.30
C VAL A 81 13.50 -3.16 28.07
N ARG A 82 13.48 -1.84 27.77
CA ARG A 82 12.25 -1.13 27.43
C ARG A 82 12.34 -0.51 26.03
N ILE A 83 11.30 -0.79 25.23
CA ILE A 83 11.10 -0.27 23.87
C ILE A 83 9.69 0.34 23.80
N GLY A 84 9.60 1.64 23.74
CA GLY A 84 8.31 2.34 23.92
C GLY A 84 7.73 2.10 25.30
N ASP A 85 6.50 1.55 25.39
CA ASP A 85 5.87 1.13 26.67
C ASP A 85 6.04 -0.36 26.95
N VAL A 86 6.63 -1.13 26.03
CA VAL A 86 6.84 -2.57 26.22
C VAL A 86 8.09 -2.78 27.04
N ARG A 87 7.94 -3.54 28.14
CA ARG A 87 9.01 -3.97 29.03
C ARG A 87 9.28 -5.45 28.81
N ILE A 88 10.55 -5.82 28.79
CA ILE A 88 11.03 -7.16 28.47
C ILE A 88 12.11 -7.52 29.49
N ALA A 89 11.93 -8.59 30.26
CA ALA A 89 12.99 -9.13 31.15
C ALA A 89 13.94 -10.00 30.33
N VAL A 90 15.23 -9.90 30.66
CA VAL A 90 16.28 -10.80 30.19
C VAL A 90 16.57 -11.80 31.28
N LEU A 91 16.43 -13.11 31.00
CA LEU A 91 16.52 -14.18 31.96
C LEU A 91 17.63 -15.17 31.59
N THR A 92 18.33 -15.71 32.60
CA THR A 92 19.34 -16.74 32.42
C THR A 92 18.76 -18.15 32.27
N GLU A 93 17.56 -18.37 32.83
CA GLU A 93 16.86 -19.66 32.84
C GLU A 93 15.46 -19.48 32.23
N GLU A 94 14.90 -20.57 31.70
CA GLU A 94 13.52 -20.57 31.22
C GLU A 94 12.55 -20.30 32.37
N PRO A 95 11.69 -19.26 32.29
CA PRO A 95 10.73 -19.01 33.37
C PRO A 95 9.72 -20.16 33.45
N ALA A 96 9.46 -20.63 34.69
CA ALA A 96 8.42 -21.61 34.91
C ALA A 96 7.07 -21.04 34.47
N VAL A 97 6.43 -21.67 33.48
CA VAL A 97 5.10 -21.28 33.01
C VAL A 97 4.10 -21.50 34.15
N THR A 98 3.87 -20.46 34.97
CA THR A 98 2.73 -20.44 35.88
C THR A 98 1.49 -20.28 35.04
N GLY A 99 0.83 -21.41 34.73
CA GLY A 99 -0.39 -21.44 33.98
C GLY A 99 -1.43 -20.49 34.57
N THR A 100 -1.96 -19.64 33.73
CA THR A 100 -3.17 -18.86 34.00
C THR A 100 -4.25 -19.85 34.49
N PRO A 101 -4.92 -19.63 35.61
CA PRO A 101 -6.00 -20.48 36.05
C PRO A 101 -7.10 -20.45 34.97
N GLY A 102 -7.36 -21.58 34.37
CA GLY A 102 -8.51 -21.73 33.46
C GLY A 102 -9.81 -21.44 34.24
N PRO A 103 -10.87 -21.03 33.53
CA PRO A 103 -12.15 -20.78 34.20
C PRO A 103 -12.59 -22.00 35.00
N PRO A 104 -13.19 -21.81 36.18
CA PRO A 104 -13.57 -22.90 37.07
C PRO A 104 -14.47 -23.88 36.31
N ARG A 105 -14.09 -25.16 36.30
CA ARG A 105 -14.97 -26.26 35.90
C ARG A 105 -16.16 -26.25 36.82
N VAL A 106 -17.30 -25.86 36.29
CA VAL A 106 -18.58 -26.14 36.95
C VAL A 106 -18.84 -27.64 36.77
N GLU A 107 -18.64 -28.41 37.80
CA GLU A 107 -19.17 -29.76 37.86
C GLU A 107 -20.70 -29.66 37.96
N VAL A 108 -21.36 -29.93 36.87
CA VAL A 108 -22.80 -30.09 36.82
C VAL A 108 -23.08 -31.49 37.36
N GLU A 109 -23.48 -31.59 38.63
CA GLU A 109 -24.12 -32.79 39.14
C GLU A 109 -25.42 -33.00 38.33
N THR A 110 -25.38 -33.99 37.47
CA THR A 110 -26.59 -34.49 36.78
C THR A 110 -27.34 -35.43 37.67
N GLU A 111 -28.10 -34.91 38.63
CA GLU A 111 -29.26 -35.67 39.12
C GLU A 111 -30.37 -35.58 38.09
N GLY A 112 -30.40 -36.57 37.20
CA GLY A 112 -31.51 -36.77 36.25
C GLY A 112 -32.73 -37.29 36.96
N PRO A 113 -33.92 -36.63 36.81
CA PRO A 113 -35.15 -37.26 37.19
C PRO A 113 -35.40 -38.43 36.24
N THR A 114 -35.52 -39.63 36.84
CA THR A 114 -35.94 -40.84 36.13
C THR A 114 -37.40 -40.69 35.66
N TRP A 115 -37.57 -40.23 34.44
CA TRP A 115 -38.88 -40.27 33.76
C TRP A 115 -39.11 -41.64 33.17
N SER A 116 -39.78 -42.51 33.91
CA SER A 116 -40.38 -43.72 33.39
C SER A 116 -41.58 -43.32 32.55
N PHE A 117 -41.39 -43.02 31.28
CA PHE A 117 -42.48 -42.80 30.30
C PHE A 117 -42.71 -44.07 29.48
N VAL A 118 -43.36 -45.06 30.10
CA VAL A 118 -44.08 -46.10 29.37
C VAL A 118 -45.48 -45.53 29.08
N GLY A 119 -45.56 -44.63 28.12
CA GLY A 119 -46.80 -44.05 27.61
C GLY A 119 -47.10 -44.59 26.23
N ARG A 120 -48.10 -45.46 26.14
CA ARG A 120 -48.81 -45.97 24.97
C ARG A 120 -48.59 -45.18 23.68
N LEU A 121 -47.89 -45.78 22.72
CA LEU A 121 -47.93 -45.40 21.32
C LEU A 121 -49.33 -45.61 20.75
N GLN A 122 -50.20 -44.61 20.94
CA GLN A 122 -51.43 -44.53 20.16
C GLN A 122 -51.04 -44.24 18.70
N THR A 123 -51.62 -45.05 17.82
CA THR A 123 -51.50 -45.02 16.38
C THR A 123 -51.73 -43.62 15.79
N ARG A 124 -50.62 -42.88 15.64
CA ARG A 124 -50.62 -41.60 14.90
C ARG A 124 -50.89 -41.88 13.42
N SER A 125 -51.92 -41.21 12.87
CA SER A 125 -52.41 -41.42 11.53
C SER A 125 -51.27 -41.41 10.48
N ARG A 126 -51.39 -42.23 9.43
CA ARG A 126 -50.41 -42.31 8.31
C ARG A 126 -50.06 -40.95 7.70
N ARG A 127 -50.93 -39.96 7.87
CA ARG A 127 -50.69 -38.56 7.42
C ARG A 127 -49.60 -37.84 8.24
N THR A 128 -49.60 -37.98 9.56
CA THR A 128 -48.61 -37.34 10.46
C THR A 128 -47.20 -37.94 10.25
N ARG A 129 -47.12 -39.27 9.98
CA ARG A 129 -45.85 -39.94 9.69
C ARG A 129 -45.26 -39.49 8.35
N ARG A 130 -46.07 -39.22 7.33
CA ARG A 130 -45.62 -38.68 6.03
C ARG A 130 -45.13 -37.24 6.15
N VAL A 131 -45.78 -36.39 6.96
CA VAL A 131 -45.37 -35.03 7.21
C VAL A 131 -44.04 -34.97 7.99
N LEU A 132 -43.87 -35.86 9.00
CA LEU A 132 -42.62 -35.97 9.75
C LEU A 132 -41.44 -36.46 8.88
N LEU A 133 -41.69 -37.46 8.03
CA LEU A 133 -40.65 -37.96 7.10
C LEU A 133 -40.31 -36.92 6.02
N ALA A 134 -41.27 -36.15 5.53
CA ALA A 134 -41.02 -35.05 4.61
C ALA A 134 -40.22 -33.90 5.28
N ALA A 135 -40.57 -33.54 6.53
CA ALA A 135 -39.84 -32.53 7.30
C ALA A 135 -38.41 -32.96 7.62
N LEU A 136 -38.19 -34.26 7.97
CA LEU A 136 -36.82 -34.80 8.15
C LEU A 136 -36.02 -34.86 6.86
N GLY A 137 -36.67 -35.13 5.72
CA GLY A 137 -36.04 -35.09 4.39
C GLY A 137 -35.60 -33.67 4.00
N VAL A 138 -36.45 -32.66 4.24
CA VAL A 138 -36.13 -31.26 4.00
C VAL A 138 -35.00 -30.78 4.93
N ALA A 139 -35.05 -31.14 6.22
CA ALA A 139 -33.98 -30.81 7.17
C ALA A 139 -32.65 -31.50 6.81
N GLY A 140 -32.70 -32.77 6.37
CA GLY A 140 -31.52 -33.49 5.88
C GLY A 140 -30.94 -32.85 4.61
N ALA A 141 -31.80 -32.48 3.64
CA ALA A 141 -31.34 -31.78 2.44
C ALA A 141 -30.73 -30.38 2.76
N ALA A 142 -31.34 -29.63 3.68
CA ALA A 142 -30.82 -28.36 4.15
C ALA A 142 -29.46 -28.50 4.84
N LEU A 143 -29.25 -29.54 5.66
CA LEU A 143 -27.98 -29.85 6.30
C LEU A 143 -26.91 -30.25 5.27
N VAL A 144 -27.25 -31.02 4.25
CA VAL A 144 -26.33 -31.37 3.16
C VAL A 144 -25.96 -30.14 2.36
N VAL A 145 -26.91 -29.28 2.02
CA VAL A 145 -26.65 -28.01 1.32
C VAL A 145 -25.74 -27.11 2.19
N LEU A 146 -26.03 -26.97 3.48
CA LEU A 146 -25.22 -26.21 4.42
C LEU A 146 -23.80 -26.79 4.52
N ALA A 147 -23.67 -28.12 4.62
CA ALA A 147 -22.37 -28.78 4.67
C ALA A 147 -21.58 -28.59 3.37
N VAL A 148 -22.24 -28.66 2.20
CA VAL A 148 -21.60 -28.36 0.91
C VAL A 148 -21.20 -26.92 0.82
N VAL A 149 -22.06 -25.97 1.23
CA VAL A 149 -21.72 -24.52 1.25
C VAL A 149 -20.53 -24.26 2.18
N LEU A 150 -20.51 -24.83 3.39
CA LEU A 150 -19.40 -24.67 4.33
C LEU A 150 -18.12 -25.36 3.83
N ALA A 151 -18.23 -26.49 3.13
CA ALA A 151 -17.08 -27.19 2.57
C ALA A 151 -16.53 -26.55 1.28
N THR A 152 -17.33 -25.75 0.59
CA THR A 152 -16.93 -25.04 -0.64
C THR A 152 -16.61 -23.57 -0.42
N SER A 153 -16.97 -22.99 0.73
CA SER A 153 -16.60 -21.61 1.07
C SER A 153 -15.11 -21.55 1.40
N ARG A 154 -14.34 -20.86 0.54
CA ARG A 154 -12.93 -20.58 0.81
C ARG A 154 -12.83 -19.66 2.03
N SER A 155 -11.87 -19.90 2.89
CA SER A 155 -11.54 -18.98 3.97
C SER A 155 -11.05 -17.64 3.40
N GLU A 156 -11.18 -16.57 4.16
CA GLU A 156 -10.68 -15.26 3.75
C GLU A 156 -9.16 -15.31 3.53
N GLU A 157 -8.43 -16.06 4.34
CA GLU A 157 -6.99 -16.27 4.21
C GLU A 157 -6.61 -16.96 2.89
N GLU A 158 -7.39 -17.98 2.48
CA GLU A 158 -7.20 -18.63 1.18
C GLU A 158 -7.45 -17.66 0.03
N ARG A 159 -8.50 -16.83 0.11
CA ARG A 159 -8.81 -15.82 -0.91
C ARG A 159 -7.70 -14.77 -1.01
N VAL A 160 -7.18 -14.29 0.13
CA VAL A 160 -6.01 -13.39 0.17
C VAL A 160 -4.80 -14.02 -0.51
N ALA A 161 -4.49 -15.27 -0.18
CA ALA A 161 -3.35 -15.98 -0.78
C ALA A 161 -3.54 -16.21 -2.29
N ASP A 162 -4.78 -16.51 -2.73
CA ASP A 162 -5.11 -16.68 -4.15
C ASP A 162 -4.99 -15.35 -4.90
N ALA A 163 -5.50 -14.24 -4.36
CA ALA A 163 -5.40 -12.91 -4.95
C ALA A 163 -3.93 -12.49 -5.12
N ILE A 164 -3.10 -12.67 -4.09
CA ILE A 164 -1.66 -12.39 -4.16
C ILE A 164 -1.00 -13.24 -5.25
N ARG A 165 -1.25 -14.55 -5.27
CA ARG A 165 -0.64 -15.47 -6.23
C ARG A 165 -1.02 -15.15 -7.67
N ALA A 166 -2.29 -14.79 -7.90
CA ALA A 166 -2.78 -14.43 -9.23
C ALA A 166 -2.22 -13.10 -9.71
N ALA A 167 -2.10 -12.10 -8.83
CA ALA A 167 -1.68 -10.74 -9.21
C ALA A 167 -0.16 -10.54 -9.21
N THR A 168 0.62 -11.36 -8.49
CA THR A 168 2.08 -11.26 -8.45
C THR A 168 2.73 -11.18 -9.84
N PRO A 169 2.43 -12.07 -10.82
CA PRO A 169 3.06 -12.02 -12.14
C PRO A 169 2.60 -10.84 -13.01
N ALA A 170 1.53 -10.16 -12.62
CA ALA A 170 1.01 -8.99 -13.31
C ALA A 170 1.36 -7.66 -12.60
N THR A 171 2.02 -7.71 -11.44
CA THR A 171 2.52 -6.52 -10.74
C THR A 171 3.98 -6.32 -11.14
N VAL A 172 4.31 -5.13 -11.65
CA VAL A 172 5.62 -4.85 -12.22
C VAL A 172 6.30 -3.67 -11.52
N ARG A 173 7.62 -3.72 -11.48
CA ARG A 173 8.44 -2.59 -11.03
C ARG A 173 8.49 -1.53 -12.12
N ILE A 174 8.27 -0.28 -11.74
CA ILE A 174 8.42 0.88 -12.63
C ILE A 174 9.66 1.65 -12.20
N GLU A 175 10.53 1.90 -13.16
CA GLU A 175 11.74 2.69 -12.95
C GLU A 175 11.77 3.88 -13.91
N ALA A 176 11.96 5.08 -13.37
CA ALA A 176 12.22 6.29 -14.14
C ALA A 176 13.71 6.63 -14.10
N ARG A 177 14.31 6.96 -15.25
CA ARG A 177 15.71 7.36 -15.35
C ARG A 177 15.86 8.71 -16.05
N SER A 178 16.76 9.51 -15.53
CA SER A 178 17.20 10.77 -16.14
C SER A 178 18.72 10.74 -16.32
N HIS A 179 19.21 11.03 -17.51
CA HIS A 179 20.64 10.99 -17.88
C HIS A 179 21.34 9.67 -17.47
N GLY A 180 20.61 8.54 -17.62
CA GLY A 180 21.09 7.20 -17.28
C GLY A 180 21.09 6.85 -15.78
N VAL A 181 20.72 7.78 -14.91
CA VAL A 181 20.60 7.58 -13.46
C VAL A 181 19.14 7.39 -13.08
N ARG A 182 18.88 6.44 -12.17
CA ARG A 182 17.52 6.24 -11.63
C ARG A 182 17.07 7.49 -10.87
N SER A 183 15.98 8.08 -11.31
CA SER A 183 15.35 9.27 -10.74
C SER A 183 14.05 9.00 -10.02
N GLY A 184 13.42 7.86 -10.29
CA GLY A 184 12.18 7.42 -9.64
C GLY A 184 12.06 5.90 -9.60
N LEU A 185 11.34 5.41 -8.61
CA LEU A 185 10.96 4.01 -8.46
C LEU A 185 9.51 3.93 -7.97
N GLY A 186 8.75 3.05 -8.59
CA GLY A 186 7.37 2.79 -8.23
C GLY A 186 6.94 1.40 -8.65
N SER A 187 5.66 1.19 -8.57
CA SER A 187 4.99 -0.03 -8.99
C SER A 187 4.01 0.25 -10.12
N GLY A 188 3.64 -0.78 -10.83
CA GLY A 188 2.59 -0.76 -11.82
C GLY A 188 1.98 -2.13 -11.94
N TRP A 189 1.00 -2.25 -12.80
CA TRP A 189 0.38 -3.53 -13.07
C TRP A 189 -0.06 -3.65 -14.54
N VAL A 190 -0.01 -4.86 -15.03
CA VAL A 190 -0.29 -5.20 -16.42
C VAL A 190 -1.81 -5.20 -16.65
N LEU A 191 -2.29 -4.21 -17.42
CA LEU A 191 -3.68 -4.09 -17.83
C LEU A 191 -3.99 -5.03 -19.01
N ASP A 192 -3.07 -5.12 -19.96
CA ASP A 192 -3.20 -5.94 -21.17
C ASP A 192 -1.82 -6.45 -21.56
N ALA A 193 -1.55 -7.71 -21.25
CA ALA A 193 -0.27 -8.34 -21.52
C ALA A 193 0.05 -8.45 -23.03
N GLY A 194 -0.97 -8.71 -23.86
CA GLY A 194 -0.82 -8.83 -25.31
C GLY A 194 -0.44 -7.51 -25.97
N GLN A 195 -0.96 -6.39 -25.46
CA GLN A 195 -0.63 -5.04 -25.94
C GLN A 195 0.51 -4.39 -25.14
N GLY A 196 1.04 -5.04 -24.12
CA GLY A 196 2.09 -4.52 -23.25
C GLY A 196 1.65 -3.30 -22.42
N LEU A 197 0.35 -3.14 -22.16
CA LEU A 197 -0.16 -1.98 -21.45
C LEU A 197 0.01 -2.14 -19.93
N VAL A 198 0.61 -1.12 -19.32
CA VAL A 198 0.89 -1.06 -17.87
C VAL A 198 0.33 0.23 -17.29
N VAL A 199 -0.42 0.10 -16.20
CA VAL A 199 -0.92 1.24 -15.41
C VAL A 199 0.04 1.51 -14.26
N THR A 200 0.32 2.80 -14.01
CA THR A 200 1.11 3.27 -12.85
C THR A 200 0.62 4.64 -12.40
N ALA A 201 1.20 5.18 -11.31
CA ALA A 201 0.94 6.55 -10.90
C ALA A 201 1.76 7.56 -11.71
N ALA A 202 1.18 8.72 -12.02
CA ALA A 202 1.86 9.73 -12.84
C ALA A 202 3.10 10.31 -12.15
N HIS A 203 3.08 10.49 -10.81
CA HIS A 203 4.22 11.03 -10.07
C HIS A 203 5.44 10.09 -10.10
N VAL A 204 5.26 8.78 -10.34
CA VAL A 204 6.38 7.83 -10.50
C VAL A 204 7.23 8.18 -11.73
N LEU A 205 6.60 8.75 -12.77
CA LEU A 205 7.28 9.17 -14.00
C LEU A 205 7.95 10.54 -13.87
N ASN A 206 7.66 11.28 -12.80
CA ASN A 206 8.24 12.61 -12.61
C ASN A 206 9.76 12.54 -12.50
N ARG A 207 10.46 13.49 -13.13
CA ARG A 207 11.94 13.56 -13.22
C ARG A 207 12.61 12.48 -14.09
N GLY A 208 11.87 11.64 -14.85
CA GLY A 208 12.42 10.63 -15.75
C GLY A 208 12.33 11.05 -17.22
N GLN A 209 13.29 10.66 -18.02
CA GLN A 209 13.29 10.80 -19.48
C GLN A 209 13.09 9.47 -20.19
N LEU A 210 13.48 8.38 -19.51
CA LEU A 210 13.27 7.00 -19.94
C LEU A 210 12.57 6.24 -18.82
N PHE A 211 11.65 5.38 -19.20
CA PHE A 211 10.84 4.60 -18.27
C PHE A 211 10.97 3.12 -18.59
N TYR A 212 10.96 2.33 -17.53
CA TYR A 212 11.06 0.88 -17.61
C TYR A 212 9.90 0.26 -16.82
N ALA A 213 9.31 -0.77 -17.38
CA ALA A 213 8.35 -1.63 -16.69
C ALA A 213 8.82 -3.09 -16.86
N ALA A 214 8.91 -3.84 -15.77
CA ALA A 214 9.48 -5.20 -15.78
C ALA A 214 10.88 -5.24 -16.43
N ASP A 215 11.71 -4.23 -16.19
CA ASP A 215 13.06 -4.04 -16.76
C ASP A 215 13.11 -3.78 -18.28
N GLU A 216 11.96 -3.67 -18.96
CA GLU A 216 11.86 -3.34 -20.39
C GLU A 216 11.56 -1.84 -20.59
N VAL A 217 12.14 -1.25 -21.64
CA VAL A 217 11.90 0.14 -22.01
C VAL A 217 10.44 0.34 -22.43
N THR A 218 9.83 1.43 -21.99
CA THR A 218 8.43 1.73 -22.26
C THR A 218 8.24 3.01 -23.06
N GLU A 219 7.16 3.04 -23.86
CA GLU A 219 6.56 4.24 -24.40
C GLU A 219 5.51 4.79 -23.43
N VAL A 220 5.42 6.11 -23.30
CA VAL A 220 4.32 6.78 -22.57
C VAL A 220 3.12 6.90 -23.50
N VAL A 221 2.08 6.12 -23.26
CA VAL A 221 0.82 6.18 -24.04
C VAL A 221 0.02 7.41 -23.66
N GLY A 222 -0.04 7.75 -22.37
CA GLY A 222 -0.71 8.95 -21.90
C GLY A 222 -0.51 9.15 -20.39
N VAL A 223 -0.70 10.40 -19.97
CA VAL A 223 -0.56 10.80 -18.55
C VAL A 223 -1.71 11.72 -18.18
N SER A 224 -2.27 11.51 -17.02
CA SER A 224 -3.23 12.39 -16.34
C SER A 224 -2.68 12.78 -14.98
N PRO A 225 -1.80 13.80 -14.88
CA PRO A 225 -1.14 14.15 -13.62
C PRO A 225 -2.13 14.56 -12.53
N CYS A 226 -3.26 15.12 -12.91
CA CYS A 226 -4.28 15.58 -11.95
C CYS A 226 -5.16 14.45 -11.39
N GLU A 227 -5.08 13.27 -11.98
CA GLU A 227 -5.66 12.03 -11.47
C GLU A 227 -4.57 11.10 -10.93
N ASP A 228 -3.32 11.53 -11.04
CA ASP A 228 -2.11 10.78 -10.69
C ASP A 228 -2.05 9.39 -11.34
N LEU A 229 -2.43 9.29 -12.61
CA LEU A 229 -2.42 8.06 -13.39
C LEU A 229 -1.64 8.22 -14.69
N ALA A 230 -0.93 7.16 -15.06
CA ALA A 230 -0.24 7.05 -16.34
C ALA A 230 -0.44 5.67 -16.94
N LEU A 231 -0.43 5.62 -18.28
CA LEU A 231 -0.47 4.40 -19.07
C LEU A 231 0.82 4.31 -19.90
N LEU A 232 1.53 3.21 -19.70
CA LEU A 232 2.77 2.87 -20.40
C LEU A 232 2.53 1.71 -21.36
N ARG A 233 3.40 1.58 -22.37
CA ARG A 233 3.45 0.43 -23.28
C ARG A 233 4.85 -0.14 -23.34
N VAL A 234 4.96 -1.45 -23.20
CA VAL A 234 6.15 -2.24 -23.50
C VAL A 234 6.03 -2.80 -24.90
N ASP A 235 6.96 -2.49 -25.77
CA ASP A 235 6.97 -3.02 -27.14
C ASP A 235 7.17 -4.54 -27.15
N GLY A 236 6.38 -5.23 -27.99
CA GLY A 236 6.40 -6.71 -28.03
C GLY A 236 5.51 -7.38 -27.01
N GLY A 237 4.85 -6.62 -26.15
CA GLY A 237 3.98 -7.15 -25.09
C GLY A 237 4.75 -7.62 -23.84
N LEU A 238 3.99 -8.01 -22.84
CA LEU A 238 4.49 -8.63 -21.61
C LEU A 238 3.96 -10.05 -21.53
N GLY A 239 4.85 -11.02 -21.34
CA GLY A 239 4.41 -12.38 -21.03
C GLY A 239 3.73 -12.41 -19.66
N GLY A 240 2.62 -13.16 -19.53
CA GLY A 240 2.01 -13.43 -18.25
C GLY A 240 0.55 -12.97 -18.10
N ALA A 241 0.17 -12.69 -16.85
CA ALA A 241 -1.19 -12.35 -16.48
C ALA A 241 -1.51 -10.86 -16.70
N SER A 242 -2.77 -10.57 -16.96
CA SER A 242 -3.34 -9.22 -16.91
C SER A 242 -4.30 -9.11 -15.73
N LEU A 243 -4.38 -7.93 -15.11
CA LEU A 243 -5.38 -7.64 -14.10
C LEU A 243 -6.54 -6.86 -14.72
N THR A 244 -7.70 -7.01 -14.12
CA THR A 244 -8.92 -6.29 -14.49
C THR A 244 -9.39 -5.43 -13.33
N PHE A 245 -10.10 -4.36 -13.63
CA PHE A 245 -10.72 -3.54 -12.60
C PHE A 245 -11.87 -4.29 -11.93
N GLY A 246 -11.95 -4.13 -10.62
CA GLY A 246 -13.03 -4.63 -9.74
C GLY A 246 -13.60 -3.52 -8.90
N GLY A 247 -13.67 -3.73 -7.60
CA GLY A 247 -14.08 -2.69 -6.66
C GLY A 247 -14.06 -3.20 -5.22
N ALA A 248 -13.91 -2.26 -4.30
CA ALA A 248 -14.04 -2.52 -2.86
C ALA A 248 -14.75 -1.35 -2.19
N GLY A 249 -15.62 -1.66 -1.25
CA GLY A 249 -16.34 -0.72 -0.43
C GLY A 249 -15.84 -0.70 1.01
N ARG A 250 -16.36 0.22 1.80
CA ARG A 250 -16.00 0.33 3.22
C ARG A 250 -16.25 -0.99 3.96
N GLY A 251 -15.23 -1.47 4.65
CA GLY A 251 -15.24 -2.72 5.42
C GLY A 251 -14.70 -3.92 4.65
N ASP A 252 -14.52 -3.82 3.34
CA ASP A 252 -13.97 -4.91 2.55
C ASP A 252 -12.47 -5.08 2.81
N SER A 253 -12.01 -6.33 2.88
CA SER A 253 -10.59 -6.66 2.92
C SER A 253 -9.94 -6.43 1.56
N VAL A 254 -8.75 -5.85 1.57
CA VAL A 254 -7.96 -5.53 0.38
C VAL A 254 -6.49 -5.92 0.56
N VAL A 255 -5.80 -6.11 -0.56
CA VAL A 255 -4.37 -6.41 -0.60
C VAL A 255 -3.68 -5.44 -1.54
N ALA A 256 -2.72 -4.67 -1.04
CA ALA A 256 -1.83 -3.88 -1.89
C ALA A 256 -0.62 -4.72 -2.30
N LEU A 257 -0.23 -4.63 -3.56
CA LEU A 257 1.00 -5.22 -4.08
C LEU A 257 1.91 -4.13 -4.64
N GLY A 258 3.19 -4.16 -4.26
CA GLY A 258 4.13 -3.18 -4.75
C GLY A 258 5.58 -3.54 -4.49
N TYR A 259 6.48 -2.81 -5.13
CA TYR A 259 7.92 -2.96 -4.96
C TYR A 259 8.41 -1.88 -4.00
N PRO A 260 8.84 -2.22 -2.77
CA PRO A 260 9.43 -1.23 -1.88
C PRO A 260 10.70 -0.64 -2.52
N ALA A 261 11.04 0.61 -2.17
CA ALA A 261 12.21 1.31 -2.73
C ALA A 261 13.54 0.57 -2.50
N THR A 262 13.56 -0.39 -1.59
CA THR A 262 14.69 -1.29 -1.29
C THR A 262 14.70 -2.56 -2.13
N ALA A 263 13.67 -2.80 -2.98
CA ALA A 263 13.61 -3.98 -3.80
C ALA A 263 14.72 -3.97 -4.87
N GLU A 264 15.35 -5.12 -5.05
CA GLU A 264 16.36 -5.36 -6.07
C GLU A 264 15.74 -5.94 -7.36
N ALA A 265 16.54 -6.02 -8.41
CA ALA A 265 16.12 -6.67 -9.65
C ALA A 265 15.88 -8.17 -9.39
N GLY A 266 14.69 -8.65 -9.80
CA GLY A 266 14.30 -10.05 -9.61
C GLY A 266 13.53 -10.32 -8.31
N ASP A 267 13.44 -9.37 -7.39
CA ASP A 267 12.57 -9.52 -6.21
C ASP A 267 11.09 -9.59 -6.65
N PRO A 268 10.26 -10.39 -5.97
CA PRO A 268 8.82 -10.35 -6.18
C PRO A 268 8.20 -9.09 -5.53
N PRO A 269 7.02 -8.65 -5.97
CA PRO A 269 6.30 -7.58 -5.27
C PRO A 269 5.91 -8.01 -3.85
N SER A 270 5.96 -7.08 -2.92
CA SER A 270 5.60 -7.28 -1.52
C SER A 270 4.10 -7.08 -1.32
N PRO A 271 3.38 -8.02 -0.71
CA PRO A 271 1.97 -7.87 -0.36
C PRO A 271 1.80 -7.20 1.00
N THR A 272 0.80 -6.33 1.12
CA THR A 272 0.30 -5.85 2.40
C THR A 272 -1.22 -5.93 2.45
N ARG A 273 -1.76 -6.45 3.55
CA ARG A 273 -3.20 -6.61 3.75
C ARG A 273 -3.76 -5.45 4.58
N GLY A 274 -5.00 -5.08 4.31
CA GLY A 274 -5.75 -4.11 5.08
C GLY A 274 -7.25 -4.18 4.80
N ILE A 275 -7.95 -3.15 5.30
CA ILE A 275 -9.41 -2.99 5.15
C ILE A 275 -9.68 -1.60 4.59
N VAL A 276 -10.66 -1.48 3.71
CA VAL A 276 -11.15 -0.19 3.23
C VAL A 276 -11.83 0.56 4.38
N ALA A 277 -11.23 1.66 4.78
CA ALA A 277 -11.75 2.53 5.83
C ALA A 277 -12.82 3.50 5.31
N ALA A 278 -12.65 3.97 4.06
CA ALA A 278 -13.62 4.84 3.37
C ALA A 278 -13.44 4.72 1.84
N ASP A 279 -14.54 4.74 1.12
CA ASP A 279 -14.60 4.67 -0.34
C ASP A 279 -14.67 6.04 -1.02
N HIS A 280 -14.92 7.10 -0.25
CA HIS A 280 -14.97 8.51 -0.70
C HIS A 280 -14.19 9.43 0.25
N ALA A 281 -12.93 9.10 0.56
CA ALA A 281 -12.10 9.95 1.42
C ALA A 281 -11.58 11.18 0.66
N ARG A 282 -11.50 12.31 1.36
CA ARG A 282 -10.79 13.49 0.84
C ARG A 282 -9.33 13.44 1.27
N LEU A 283 -8.45 13.65 0.32
CA LEU A 283 -7.01 13.77 0.56
C LEU A 283 -6.54 15.12 0.00
N PRO A 284 -6.51 16.19 0.81
CA PRO A 284 -5.99 17.47 0.37
C PRO A 284 -4.46 17.45 0.41
N ASP A 285 -3.83 17.91 -0.64
CA ASP A 285 -2.37 18.14 -0.80
C ASP A 285 -1.49 17.15 -0.02
N PRO A 286 -1.45 15.87 -0.42
CA PRO A 286 -0.66 14.85 0.31
C PRO A 286 0.83 15.14 0.27
N SER A 287 1.33 15.67 -0.85
CA SER A 287 2.68 16.18 -1.05
C SER A 287 2.68 17.19 -2.21
N PRO A 288 3.75 17.96 -2.42
CA PRO A 288 3.83 18.86 -3.58
C PRO A 288 3.71 18.16 -4.93
N GLU A 289 4.12 16.89 -5.01
CA GLU A 289 4.19 16.09 -6.25
C GLU A 289 2.93 15.24 -6.51
N VAL A 290 2.00 15.16 -5.57
CA VAL A 290 0.77 14.36 -5.66
C VAL A 290 -0.44 15.30 -5.56
N PRO A 291 -1.43 15.19 -6.45
CA PRO A 291 -2.56 16.10 -6.45
C PRO A 291 -3.49 15.84 -5.27
N SER A 292 -4.34 16.82 -4.96
CA SER A 292 -5.47 16.62 -4.06
C SER A 292 -6.52 15.71 -4.66
N PHE A 293 -7.02 14.76 -3.88
CA PHE A 293 -8.10 13.88 -4.29
C PHE A 293 -9.40 14.23 -3.55
N PRO A 294 -10.45 14.64 -4.26
CA PRO A 294 -11.76 14.86 -3.64
C PRO A 294 -12.44 13.56 -3.20
N HIS A 295 -12.13 12.45 -3.89
CA HIS A 295 -12.69 11.13 -3.67
C HIS A 295 -11.62 10.06 -3.89
N ALA A 296 -11.00 9.58 -2.81
CA ALA A 296 -10.03 8.49 -2.83
C ALA A 296 -10.58 7.28 -2.07
N LEU A 297 -10.14 6.09 -2.43
CA LEU A 297 -10.29 4.91 -1.62
C LEU A 297 -9.24 4.97 -0.51
N GLN A 298 -9.66 4.92 0.75
CA GLN A 298 -8.78 4.96 1.91
C GLN A 298 -8.75 3.58 2.57
N SER A 299 -7.56 3.07 2.85
CA SER A 299 -7.36 1.81 3.57
C SER A 299 -6.36 1.97 4.72
N ASP A 300 -6.22 0.93 5.52
CA ASP A 300 -5.19 0.80 6.54
C ASP A 300 -4.03 -0.10 6.11
N THR A 301 -3.92 -0.40 4.80
CA THR A 301 -2.75 -1.09 4.25
C THR A 301 -1.49 -0.30 4.57
N VAL A 302 -0.40 -1.01 4.83
CA VAL A 302 0.91 -0.40 5.07
C VAL A 302 1.65 -0.32 3.74
N LEU A 303 1.79 0.89 3.20
CA LEU A 303 2.53 1.11 1.97
C LEU A 303 3.91 1.68 2.28
N ASP A 304 4.94 1.05 1.75
CA ASP A 304 6.31 1.60 1.74
C ASP A 304 6.51 2.50 0.50
N PRO A 305 7.49 3.43 0.52
CA PRO A 305 7.92 4.13 -0.68
C PRO A 305 8.23 3.14 -1.80
N GLY A 306 7.68 3.38 -3.00
CA GLY A 306 7.77 2.48 -4.14
C GLY A 306 6.49 1.67 -4.41
N PHE A 307 5.51 1.63 -3.51
CA PHE A 307 4.19 1.03 -3.79
C PHE A 307 3.33 1.89 -4.73
N SER A 308 3.63 3.18 -4.87
CA SER A 308 2.92 4.10 -5.76
C SER A 308 2.74 3.53 -7.16
N GLY A 309 1.51 3.55 -7.66
CA GLY A 309 1.11 2.96 -8.94
C GLY A 309 0.78 1.48 -8.90
N GLY A 310 1.08 0.79 -7.80
CA GLY A 310 0.74 -0.62 -7.58
C GLY A 310 -0.77 -0.85 -7.45
N PRO A 311 -1.23 -2.09 -7.68
CA PRO A 311 -2.62 -2.44 -7.54
C PRO A 311 -3.01 -2.63 -6.08
N LEU A 312 -4.11 -2.00 -5.67
CA LEU A 312 -4.89 -2.38 -4.50
C LEU A 312 -5.96 -3.38 -4.96
N LEU A 313 -5.88 -4.62 -4.51
CA LEU A 313 -6.72 -5.72 -4.96
C LEU A 313 -7.89 -5.96 -4.01
N ASP A 314 -9.03 -6.36 -4.57
CA ASP A 314 -10.08 -7.08 -3.82
C ASP A 314 -9.68 -8.55 -3.62
N LEU A 315 -10.47 -9.29 -2.84
CA LEU A 315 -10.18 -10.70 -2.56
C LEU A 315 -10.51 -11.65 -3.72
N ASP A 316 -11.05 -11.15 -4.83
CA ASP A 316 -11.25 -11.92 -6.05
C ASP A 316 -10.07 -11.68 -7.04
N GLY A 317 -9.08 -10.89 -6.63
CA GLY A 317 -7.87 -10.60 -7.40
C GLY A 317 -8.04 -9.51 -8.45
N HIS A 318 -9.13 -8.74 -8.39
CA HIS A 318 -9.33 -7.59 -9.27
C HIS A 318 -8.79 -6.31 -8.63
N VAL A 319 -8.43 -5.33 -9.45
CA VAL A 319 -7.91 -4.04 -9.01
C VAL A 319 -9.06 -3.17 -8.48
N ALA A 320 -9.14 -3.02 -7.18
CA ALA A 320 -10.07 -2.12 -6.48
C ALA A 320 -9.61 -0.66 -6.52
N GLY A 321 -8.31 -0.43 -6.71
CA GLY A 321 -7.72 0.90 -6.83
C GLY A 321 -6.26 0.88 -7.23
N VAL A 322 -5.72 2.07 -7.53
CA VAL A 322 -4.29 2.29 -7.80
C VAL A 322 -3.70 3.09 -6.65
N ASP A 323 -2.71 2.54 -5.95
CA ASP A 323 -2.09 3.18 -4.79
C ASP A 323 -1.31 4.44 -5.20
N VAL A 324 -1.56 5.57 -4.52
CA VAL A 324 -0.97 6.86 -4.90
C VAL A 324 -0.34 7.62 -3.73
N ALA A 325 -0.80 7.45 -2.50
CA ALA A 325 -0.30 8.25 -1.39
C ALA A 325 -0.47 7.57 -0.03
N VAL A 326 0.34 8.04 0.93
CA VAL A 326 0.20 7.72 2.35
C VAL A 326 0.12 9.01 3.14
N ARG A 327 -0.83 9.11 4.08
CA ARG A 327 -0.90 10.22 5.03
C ARG A 327 -1.10 9.68 6.44
N GLY A 328 -0.09 9.87 7.29
CA GLY A 328 -0.06 9.25 8.60
C GLY A 328 -0.05 7.72 8.50
N ARG A 329 -1.10 7.08 9.02
CA ARG A 329 -1.25 5.60 8.99
C ARG A 329 -2.30 5.14 7.96
N ARG A 330 -2.65 5.97 7.01
CA ARG A 330 -3.67 5.68 6.00
C ARG A 330 -3.04 5.67 4.62
N ALA A 331 -3.38 4.65 3.86
CA ALA A 331 -3.09 4.55 2.44
C ALA A 331 -4.27 5.10 1.63
N TYR A 332 -3.97 5.66 0.48
CA TYR A 332 -4.95 6.22 -0.43
C TYR A 332 -4.70 5.70 -1.84
N ALA A 333 -5.77 5.32 -2.50
CA ALA A 333 -5.76 4.84 -3.88
C ALA A 333 -6.81 5.57 -4.73
N VAL A 334 -6.52 5.73 -6.01
CA VAL A 334 -7.53 6.12 -6.99
C VAL A 334 -8.47 4.92 -7.17
N SER A 335 -9.76 5.08 -6.87
CA SER A 335 -10.72 3.98 -6.93
C SER A 335 -10.83 3.36 -8.33
N ALA A 336 -11.12 2.07 -8.41
CA ALA A 336 -11.23 1.32 -9.67
C ALA A 336 -12.13 2.00 -10.70
N GLY A 337 -13.30 2.49 -10.29
CA GLY A 337 -14.21 3.18 -11.19
C GLY A 337 -13.62 4.45 -11.80
N ARG A 338 -12.88 5.25 -10.99
CA ARG A 338 -12.19 6.44 -11.50
C ARG A 338 -10.99 6.06 -12.34
N ALA A 339 -10.17 5.13 -11.88
CA ALA A 339 -8.97 4.67 -12.59
C ALA A 339 -9.33 4.07 -13.95
N SER A 340 -10.35 3.22 -14.03
CA SER A 340 -10.83 2.63 -15.28
C SER A 340 -11.26 3.68 -16.31
N ALA A 341 -12.00 4.71 -15.87
CA ALA A 341 -12.43 5.80 -16.76
C ALA A 341 -11.23 6.60 -17.29
N VAL A 342 -10.28 6.97 -16.41
CA VAL A 342 -9.07 7.72 -16.79
C VAL A 342 -8.17 6.88 -17.71
N VAL A 343 -7.92 5.62 -17.37
CA VAL A 343 -7.10 4.70 -18.18
C VAL A 343 -7.73 4.48 -19.56
N GLY A 344 -9.07 4.39 -19.63
CA GLY A 344 -9.79 4.37 -20.91
C GLY A 344 -9.55 5.61 -21.74
N ASP A 345 -9.59 6.81 -21.14
CA ASP A 345 -9.26 8.05 -21.83
C ASP A 345 -7.80 8.08 -22.32
N LEU A 346 -6.85 7.65 -21.47
CA LEU A 346 -5.42 7.59 -21.84
C LEU A 346 -5.17 6.62 -23.00
N ARG A 347 -5.83 5.46 -22.99
CA ARG A 347 -5.75 4.47 -24.08
C ARG A 347 -6.22 5.02 -25.42
N ASP A 348 -7.20 5.90 -25.39
CA ASP A 348 -7.73 6.59 -26.57
C ASP A 348 -6.96 7.87 -26.94
N GLY A 349 -5.81 8.12 -26.30
CA GLY A 349 -4.99 9.32 -26.54
C GLY A 349 -5.59 10.61 -25.97
N ARG A 350 -6.46 10.50 -24.98
CA ARG A 350 -7.11 11.65 -24.33
C ARG A 350 -6.50 11.95 -22.95
N SER A 351 -5.29 12.45 -22.93
CA SER A 351 -4.66 12.99 -21.73
C SER A 351 -5.30 14.30 -21.28
N SER A 352 -5.08 14.69 -20.02
CA SER A 352 -5.49 16.01 -19.51
C SER A 352 -4.45 16.58 -18.54
N GLY A 353 -4.17 17.89 -18.67
CA GLY A 353 -3.15 18.55 -17.85
C GLY A 353 -1.71 18.12 -18.14
N TRP A 354 -1.47 17.44 -19.27
CA TRP A 354 -0.18 16.91 -19.66
C TRP A 354 0.32 17.55 -20.96
N MET A 355 1.57 17.98 -20.96
CA MET A 355 2.22 18.57 -22.14
C MET A 355 3.59 17.97 -22.44
N GLY A 356 3.95 16.88 -21.76
CA GLY A 356 5.25 16.24 -21.89
C GLY A 356 6.38 16.90 -21.11
N ALA A 357 6.07 17.79 -20.17
CA ALA A 357 7.04 18.36 -19.23
C ALA A 357 6.93 17.72 -17.86
N GLN A 358 8.06 17.59 -17.21
CA GLN A 358 8.20 17.10 -15.84
C GLN A 358 8.58 18.24 -14.92
N PHE A 359 8.08 18.20 -13.69
CA PHE A 359 8.17 19.32 -12.79
C PHE A 359 8.86 19.00 -11.48
N GLU A 360 9.60 19.98 -10.97
CA GLU A 360 10.01 20.08 -9.58
C GLU A 360 9.22 21.19 -8.89
N TYR A 361 8.77 20.90 -7.69
CA TYR A 361 7.91 21.76 -6.90
C TYR A 361 8.74 22.42 -5.79
N PRO A 362 9.10 23.71 -5.93
CA PRO A 362 9.90 24.40 -4.92
C PRO A 362 9.09 24.65 -3.66
N SER A 363 9.77 24.70 -2.50
CA SER A 363 9.13 25.16 -1.28
C SER A 363 8.81 26.66 -1.34
N ASP A 364 7.85 27.13 -0.55
CA ASP A 364 7.53 28.56 -0.45
C ASP A 364 8.74 29.39 0.00
N ALA A 365 9.63 28.81 0.80
CA ALA A 365 10.87 29.46 1.22
C ALA A 365 11.84 29.66 0.04
N ASP A 366 11.97 28.65 -0.84
CA ASP A 366 12.80 28.76 -2.05
C ASP A 366 12.25 29.83 -2.99
N VAL A 367 10.94 29.85 -3.23
CA VAL A 367 10.26 30.86 -4.06
C VAL A 367 10.52 32.28 -3.54
N ALA A 368 10.40 32.47 -2.22
CA ALA A 368 10.68 33.76 -1.59
C ALA A 368 12.15 34.19 -1.78
N GLY A 369 13.09 33.22 -1.73
CA GLY A 369 14.51 33.45 -1.97
C GLY A 369 14.85 33.81 -3.41
N TYR A 370 14.14 33.24 -4.40
CA TYR A 370 14.40 33.48 -5.81
C TYR A 370 13.85 34.83 -6.32
N GLY A 371 12.87 35.42 -5.62
CA GLY A 371 12.17 36.64 -6.05
C GLY A 371 11.34 36.43 -7.31
N TYR A 372 10.91 35.18 -7.56
CA TYR A 372 9.95 34.82 -8.61
C TYR A 372 8.52 34.77 -8.03
N PRO A 373 7.47 34.89 -8.87
CA PRO A 373 6.13 34.53 -8.44
C PRO A 373 6.05 33.03 -8.16
N PRO A 374 5.06 32.55 -7.36
CA PRO A 374 4.83 31.12 -7.19
C PRO A 374 4.71 30.39 -8.53
N GLY A 375 5.45 29.27 -8.68
CA GLY A 375 5.55 28.52 -9.91
C GLY A 375 6.27 27.20 -9.70
N ILE A 376 6.51 26.46 -10.78
CA ILE A 376 7.12 25.14 -10.80
C ILE A 376 8.28 25.08 -11.82
N TRP A 377 9.34 24.37 -11.49
CA TRP A 377 10.48 24.18 -12.39
C TRP A 377 10.22 23.07 -13.39
N VAL A 378 10.55 23.30 -14.67
CA VAL A 378 10.71 22.23 -15.64
C VAL A 378 12.06 21.56 -15.38
N VAL A 379 12.06 20.28 -15.09
CA VAL A 379 13.27 19.46 -14.83
C VAL A 379 13.47 18.36 -15.88
N GLY A 380 12.60 18.31 -16.86
CA GLY A 380 12.70 17.41 -17.98
C GLY A 380 11.60 17.68 -19.00
N VAL A 381 11.91 17.44 -20.25
CA VAL A 381 10.95 17.52 -21.37
C VAL A 381 11.10 16.23 -22.17
N LEU A 382 9.97 15.57 -22.44
CA LEU A 382 9.96 14.35 -23.24
C LEU A 382 10.16 14.72 -24.72
N PRO A 383 11.10 14.08 -25.40
CA PRO A 383 11.32 14.30 -26.83
C PRO A 383 10.05 14.10 -27.65
N GLY A 384 9.76 15.01 -28.57
CA GLY A 384 8.58 14.97 -29.42
C GLY A 384 7.27 15.32 -28.72
N SER A 385 7.27 15.72 -27.46
CA SER A 385 6.09 16.20 -26.75
C SER A 385 5.69 17.62 -27.15
N GLY A 386 4.52 18.07 -26.71
CA GLY A 386 4.07 19.43 -26.91
C GLY A 386 4.99 20.49 -26.30
N ALA A 387 5.53 20.20 -25.12
CA ALA A 387 6.52 21.04 -24.45
C ALA A 387 7.83 21.14 -25.27
N ASP A 388 8.32 20.01 -25.82
CA ASP A 388 9.51 19.96 -26.66
C ASP A 388 9.31 20.78 -27.96
N ARG A 389 8.22 20.52 -28.65
CA ARG A 389 7.86 21.27 -29.90
C ARG A 389 7.70 22.77 -29.64
N ALA A 390 7.28 23.16 -28.47
CA ALA A 390 7.14 24.56 -28.05
C ALA A 390 8.46 25.19 -27.59
N GLY A 391 9.55 24.41 -27.48
CA GLY A 391 10.87 24.87 -27.05
C GLY A 391 10.99 25.12 -25.55
N LEU A 392 10.13 24.47 -24.75
CA LEU A 392 10.39 24.40 -23.31
C LEU A 392 11.62 23.51 -23.06
N ARG A 393 12.32 23.80 -22.00
CA ARG A 393 13.54 23.09 -21.64
C ARG A 393 13.74 23.04 -20.13
N ASP A 394 14.62 22.17 -19.72
CA ASP A 394 15.11 22.11 -18.34
C ASP A 394 15.58 23.50 -17.85
N GLY A 395 15.18 23.88 -16.65
CA GLY A 395 15.43 25.18 -16.05
C GLY A 395 14.43 26.29 -16.42
N ASP A 396 13.42 26.03 -17.25
CA ASP A 396 12.29 26.97 -17.42
C ASP A 396 11.40 26.92 -16.16
N TYR A 397 10.93 28.09 -15.71
CA TYR A 397 10.07 28.20 -14.53
C TYR A 397 8.66 28.60 -14.94
N VAL A 398 7.72 27.66 -14.83
CA VAL A 398 6.32 27.87 -15.24
C VAL A 398 5.56 28.58 -14.13
N VAL A 399 4.88 29.67 -14.48
CA VAL A 399 4.13 30.50 -13.52
C VAL A 399 2.64 30.56 -13.81
N SER A 400 2.21 30.29 -15.05
CA SER A 400 0.78 30.32 -15.40
C SER A 400 0.46 29.45 -16.62
N VAL A 401 -0.82 29.05 -16.72
CA VAL A 401 -1.43 28.45 -17.91
C VAL A 401 -2.70 29.20 -18.24
N ASP A 402 -2.83 29.74 -19.46
CA ASP A 402 -3.93 30.61 -19.90
C ASP A 402 -4.22 31.74 -18.91
N GLY A 403 -3.14 32.34 -18.35
CA GLY A 403 -3.20 33.43 -17.36
C GLY A 403 -3.56 33.00 -15.92
N ARG A 404 -3.84 31.73 -15.67
CA ARG A 404 -4.09 31.20 -14.33
C ARG A 404 -2.76 30.78 -13.67
N ALA A 405 -2.50 31.26 -12.44
CA ALA A 405 -1.28 30.90 -11.70
C ALA A 405 -1.25 29.42 -11.38
N VAL A 406 -0.09 28.79 -11.51
CA VAL A 406 0.11 27.35 -11.26
C VAL A 406 0.47 27.04 -9.80
N GLY A 407 0.88 28.06 -9.00
CA GLY A 407 1.34 27.83 -7.62
C GLY A 407 2.64 27.00 -7.56
N THR A 408 2.91 26.42 -6.38
CA THR A 408 4.14 25.66 -6.09
C THR A 408 3.89 24.15 -5.92
N THR A 409 2.71 23.66 -6.27
CA THR A 409 2.31 22.25 -6.09
C THR A 409 1.61 21.70 -7.33
N LEU A 410 1.55 20.39 -7.45
CA LEU A 410 0.77 19.72 -8.50
C LEU A 410 -0.72 20.07 -8.41
N SER A 411 -1.28 20.25 -7.21
CA SER A 411 -2.66 20.73 -7.06
C SER A 411 -2.87 22.13 -7.64
N GLY A 412 -1.90 23.00 -7.49
CA GLY A 412 -1.92 24.32 -8.13
C GLY A 412 -1.86 24.24 -9.66
N TRP A 413 -0.95 23.39 -10.18
CA TRP A 413 -0.91 23.06 -11.60
C TRP A 413 -2.26 22.53 -12.11
N CYS A 414 -2.86 21.59 -11.38
CA CYS A 414 -4.16 21.00 -11.74
C CYS A 414 -5.30 22.02 -11.74
N SER A 415 -5.26 23.00 -10.84
CA SER A 415 -6.22 24.08 -10.82
C SER A 415 -6.12 24.98 -12.08
N ALA A 416 -4.93 25.15 -12.63
CA ALA A 416 -4.68 25.96 -13.83
C ALA A 416 -4.83 25.13 -15.13
N ALA A 417 -4.24 23.95 -15.21
CA ALA A 417 -4.05 23.16 -16.42
C ALA A 417 -4.89 21.87 -16.47
N GLY A 418 -5.48 21.39 -15.37
CA GLY A 418 -6.16 20.10 -15.31
C GLY A 418 -7.34 19.94 -16.28
N GLY A 419 -7.96 21.02 -16.71
CA GLY A 419 -9.01 21.03 -17.73
C GLY A 419 -8.49 21.12 -19.18
N VAL A 420 -7.18 21.27 -19.40
CA VAL A 420 -6.59 21.35 -20.74
C VAL A 420 -6.42 19.93 -21.28
N ARG A 421 -7.17 19.60 -22.30
CA ARG A 421 -7.17 18.26 -22.93
C ARG A 421 -6.13 18.17 -24.05
N SER A 422 -5.72 16.95 -24.34
CA SER A 422 -4.89 16.58 -25.48
C SER A 422 -5.37 17.28 -26.78
N GLY A 423 -4.43 17.77 -27.57
CA GLY A 423 -4.64 18.50 -28.81
C GLY A 423 -4.92 20.00 -28.66
N ARG A 424 -5.28 20.48 -27.44
CA ARG A 424 -5.51 21.92 -27.20
C ARG A 424 -4.18 22.67 -27.07
N VAL A 425 -4.11 23.87 -27.62
CA VAL A 425 -3.00 24.80 -27.39
C VAL A 425 -3.38 25.76 -26.26
N ALA A 426 -2.53 25.81 -25.21
CA ALA A 426 -2.67 26.75 -24.12
C ALA A 426 -1.46 27.70 -24.06
N GLN A 427 -1.66 28.89 -23.48
CA GLN A 427 -0.63 29.90 -23.30
C GLN A 427 0.09 29.64 -21.95
N VAL A 428 1.32 29.13 -22.02
CA VAL A 428 2.13 28.83 -20.82
C VAL A 428 3.06 30.01 -20.54
N GLY A 429 2.85 30.66 -19.39
CA GLY A 429 3.72 31.73 -18.90
C GLY A 429 4.93 31.15 -18.21
N ILE A 430 6.13 31.52 -18.64
CA ILE A 430 7.40 31.06 -18.09
C ILE A 430 8.32 32.21 -17.70
N VAL A 431 9.27 31.90 -16.82
CA VAL A 431 10.41 32.76 -16.50
C VAL A 431 11.68 31.99 -16.87
N ARG A 432 12.56 32.60 -17.68
CA ARG A 432 13.85 32.00 -18.05
C ARG A 432 15.02 32.64 -17.29
N GLY A 433 16.18 32.01 -17.36
CA GLY A 433 17.38 32.28 -16.55
C GLY A 433 17.86 33.74 -16.45
N ASN A 434 17.52 34.60 -17.40
CA ASN A 434 17.74 36.06 -17.37
C ASN A 434 16.60 36.87 -16.71
N ARG A 435 15.63 36.18 -16.05
CA ARG A 435 14.38 36.71 -15.49
C ARG A 435 13.41 37.27 -16.54
N SER A 436 13.60 36.94 -17.82
CA SER A 436 12.62 37.30 -18.85
C SER A 436 11.33 36.51 -18.64
N ARG A 437 10.20 37.24 -18.70
CA ARG A 437 8.87 36.60 -18.72
C ARG A 437 8.47 36.42 -20.16
N GLU A 438 8.12 35.19 -20.49
CA GLU A 438 7.67 34.81 -21.83
C GLU A 438 6.34 34.07 -21.72
N THR A 439 5.58 34.13 -22.81
CA THR A 439 4.38 33.31 -22.95
C THR A 439 4.57 32.44 -24.19
N VAL A 440 4.51 31.16 -24.00
CA VAL A 440 4.78 30.15 -25.01
C VAL A 440 3.49 29.39 -25.35
N PRO A 441 3.05 29.31 -26.61
CA PRO A 441 1.93 28.47 -26.96
C PRO A 441 2.36 27.00 -26.95
N VAL A 442 1.76 26.19 -26.07
CA VAL A 442 2.08 24.78 -25.91
C VAL A 442 0.86 23.94 -26.26
N ARG A 443 1.03 23.00 -27.19
CA ARG A 443 0.01 21.99 -27.47
C ARG A 443 0.11 20.89 -26.41
N PHE A 444 -0.96 20.63 -25.68
CA PHE A 444 -1.03 19.54 -24.72
C PHE A 444 -1.17 18.20 -25.46
N ASP A 445 -0.50 17.16 -24.94
CA ASP A 445 -0.44 15.82 -25.54
C ASP A 445 -1.55 14.92 -25.00
#